data_2e2e3ea8826f1300d5b8680e2a961956
#
_entry.id   2e2e3ea8826f1300d5b8680e2a961956
#
_cell.length_a   1.000
_cell.length_b   1.000
_cell.length_c   1.000
_cell.angle_alpha   90.00
_cell.angle_beta   90.00
_cell.angle_gamma   90.00
#
_symmetry.space_group_name_H-M   'P 1'
#
loop_
_entity.id
_entity.type
_entity.pdbx_description
1 polymer ?
#
loop_
_entity_poly.entity_id
_entity_poly.type
_entity_poly.pdbx_seq_one_letter_code
_entity_poly.pdbx_strand_id
1 'polypeptide(L)'
;MSDWKTIVGLEVHAEMLTESKMFSACPVVDSVEASPNTAVDPLSLGMPGTLPVINKKAMDYAMMVGLALNCEIPPFNQFARKSYFYPDLPKGYQISQYQYPLAVNGYIDIVLENGTSKKIRVRRAHMEEDTGKLTHMGDGSSLVDFNRAGVPLLEIVSEPDIFSSEEAEAYARKLRTLLRYLGVNHGDMSKGILRFEANVSVMHKDDTEYRTRTEIKNLNSIRSMVRAIDYEV
;
A
#
# COMPACT_ATOMS: atom_id res chain seq x y z
N MET A 1 -27.81 -0.50 -22.14
CA MET A 1 -26.57 -0.77 -21.38
C MET A 1 -25.58 0.29 -21.82
N SER A 2 -24.77 0.82 -20.90
CA SER A 2 -23.75 1.82 -21.24
C SER A 2 -22.73 1.19 -22.20
N ASP A 3 -22.34 1.92 -23.25
CA ASP A 3 -21.26 1.51 -24.16
C ASP A 3 -19.88 1.63 -23.51
N TRP A 4 -19.85 2.07 -22.26
CA TRP A 4 -18.65 2.30 -21.47
C TRP A 4 -18.52 1.27 -20.34
N LYS A 5 -17.29 0.83 -20.12
CA LYS A 5 -16.90 -0.08 -19.04
C LYS A 5 -15.94 0.64 -18.10
N THR A 6 -16.23 0.58 -16.81
CA THR A 6 -15.33 1.05 -15.76
C THR A 6 -14.15 0.08 -15.62
N ILE A 7 -12.95 0.61 -15.46
CA ILE A 7 -11.71 -0.15 -15.24
C ILE A 7 -11.02 0.41 -14.01
N VAL A 8 -10.84 -0.41 -12.99
CA VAL A 8 -10.20 0.00 -11.73
C VAL A 8 -9.06 -0.96 -11.39
N GLY A 9 -7.93 -0.39 -11.02
CA GLY A 9 -6.84 -1.05 -10.32
C GLY A 9 -6.67 -0.44 -8.94
N LEU A 10 -6.34 -1.25 -7.94
CA LEU A 10 -6.11 -0.79 -6.57
C LEU A 10 -4.66 -1.01 -6.17
N GLU A 11 -4.08 -0.01 -5.52
CA GLU A 11 -2.83 -0.10 -4.79
C GLU A 11 -3.14 -0.01 -3.30
N VAL A 12 -2.62 -0.96 -2.53
CA VAL A 12 -2.93 -1.09 -1.10
C VAL A 12 -1.65 -1.10 -0.31
N HIS A 13 -1.51 -0.12 0.57
CA HIS A 13 -0.38 0.02 1.47
C HIS A 13 -0.77 -0.45 2.87
N ALA A 14 -0.08 -1.46 3.39
CA ALA A 14 -0.32 -2.03 4.70
C ALA A 14 0.95 -1.95 5.56
N GLU A 15 0.93 -1.16 6.63
CA GLU A 15 1.99 -1.17 7.64
C GLU A 15 2.01 -2.54 8.33
N MET A 16 3.18 -3.16 8.41
CA MET A 16 3.32 -4.48 9.01
C MET A 16 3.56 -4.38 10.53
N LEU A 17 2.90 -5.24 11.30
CA LEU A 17 2.95 -5.29 12.76
C LEU A 17 4.28 -5.86 13.26
N THR A 18 5.35 -5.11 13.10
CA THR A 18 6.68 -5.44 13.61
C THR A 18 7.02 -4.59 14.83
N GLU A 19 7.88 -5.07 15.70
CA GLU A 19 8.35 -4.32 16.88
C GLU A 19 9.40 -3.26 16.50
N SER A 20 10.11 -3.47 15.40
CA SER A 20 11.14 -2.55 14.90
C SER A 20 10.92 -2.18 13.45
N LYS A 21 11.56 -1.09 13.03
CA LYS A 21 11.48 -0.56 11.66
C LYS A 21 12.06 -1.52 10.63
N MET A 22 11.84 -1.21 9.36
CA MET A 22 12.18 -2.08 8.23
C MET A 22 13.66 -2.37 8.12
N PHE A 23 14.50 -1.38 8.38
CA PHE A 23 15.95 -1.47 8.15
C PHE A 23 16.81 -1.08 9.36
N SER A 24 16.19 -0.90 10.53
CA SER A 24 16.90 -0.57 11.77
C SER A 24 16.21 -1.21 12.99
N ALA A 25 16.90 -1.19 14.13
CA ALA A 25 16.38 -1.66 15.40
C ALA A 25 15.49 -0.60 16.12
N CYS A 26 15.24 0.56 15.51
CA CYS A 26 14.36 1.58 16.06
C CYS A 26 12.96 1.02 16.27
N PRO A 27 12.33 1.24 17.43
CA PRO A 27 11.00 0.71 17.69
C PRO A 27 9.95 1.34 16.77
N VAL A 28 8.93 0.55 16.41
CA VAL A 28 7.70 1.05 15.80
C VAL A 28 6.78 1.51 16.93
N VAL A 29 6.28 2.74 16.83
CA VAL A 29 5.34 3.33 17.78
C VAL A 29 4.04 3.71 17.08
N ASP A 30 2.95 3.84 17.83
CA ASP A 30 1.71 4.36 17.27
C ASP A 30 1.93 5.84 16.88
N SER A 31 1.97 6.11 15.59
CA SER A 31 2.25 7.45 15.03
C SER A 31 1.12 8.47 15.26
N VAL A 32 0.00 8.07 15.87
CA VAL A 32 -1.12 8.94 16.23
C VAL A 32 -1.05 9.31 17.72
N GLU A 33 -0.67 8.36 18.57
CA GLU A 33 -0.69 8.51 20.03
C GLU A 33 0.67 8.93 20.61
N ALA A 34 1.79 8.52 19.98
CA ALA A 34 3.13 8.87 20.44
C ALA A 34 3.46 10.33 20.18
N SER A 35 4.25 10.92 21.08
CA SER A 35 4.80 12.26 20.84
C SER A 35 5.64 12.30 19.57
N PRO A 36 5.56 13.35 18.74
CA PRO A 36 6.30 13.44 17.48
C PRO A 36 7.81 13.29 17.68
N ASN A 37 8.45 12.61 16.72
CA ASN A 37 9.89 12.43 16.65
C ASN A 37 10.56 11.75 17.86
N THR A 38 9.84 10.86 18.55
CA THR A 38 10.37 10.08 19.68
C THR A 38 10.95 8.72 19.30
N ALA A 39 10.54 8.16 18.15
CA ALA A 39 11.05 6.91 17.58
C ALA A 39 11.76 7.17 16.25
N VAL A 40 12.93 7.77 16.34
CA VAL A 40 13.73 8.21 15.19
C VAL A 40 15.16 7.67 15.33
N ASP A 41 15.75 7.29 14.21
CA ASP A 41 17.10 6.73 14.14
C ASP A 41 17.94 7.37 13.02
N PRO A 42 19.27 7.25 13.09
CA PRO A 42 20.16 7.86 12.10
C PRO A 42 19.89 7.41 10.66
N LEU A 43 19.45 6.16 10.44
CA LEU A 43 19.15 5.64 9.11
C LEU A 43 17.90 6.31 8.54
N SER A 44 16.81 6.37 9.32
CA SER A 44 15.56 7.04 8.91
C SER A 44 15.76 8.53 8.63
N LEU A 45 16.73 9.18 9.31
CA LEU A 45 17.13 10.57 9.09
C LEU A 45 18.11 10.75 7.91
N GLY A 46 18.57 9.69 7.28
CA GLY A 46 19.52 9.77 6.17
C GLY A 46 20.92 10.22 6.57
N MET A 47 21.35 9.95 7.80
CA MET A 47 22.69 10.34 8.26
C MET A 47 23.78 9.56 7.54
N PRO A 48 24.90 10.20 7.18
CA PRO A 48 26.01 9.55 6.50
C PRO A 48 26.57 8.36 7.30
N GLY A 49 26.94 7.29 6.59
CA GLY A 49 27.57 6.12 7.18
C GLY A 49 26.60 5.07 7.73
N THR A 50 25.30 5.30 7.69
CA THR A 50 24.30 4.32 8.09
C THR A 50 24.02 3.33 6.96
N LEU A 51 23.90 2.03 7.31
CA LEU A 51 23.60 0.96 6.36
C LEU A 51 22.33 0.22 6.78
N PRO A 52 21.41 -0.04 5.82
CA PRO A 52 20.16 -0.75 6.10
C PRO A 52 20.43 -2.24 6.39
N VAL A 53 19.72 -2.78 7.40
CA VAL A 53 19.66 -4.21 7.69
C VAL A 53 18.21 -4.63 7.74
N ILE A 54 17.81 -5.58 6.88
CA ILE A 54 16.42 -5.97 6.72
C ILE A 54 15.84 -6.61 8.00
N ASN A 55 14.61 -6.22 8.32
CA ASN A 55 13.81 -6.83 9.39
C ASN A 55 13.30 -8.20 8.94
N LYS A 56 13.78 -9.27 9.58
CA LYS A 56 13.37 -10.65 9.27
C LYS A 56 11.85 -10.85 9.44
N LYS A 57 11.24 -10.27 10.48
CA LYS A 57 9.80 -10.41 10.73
C LYS A 57 8.95 -9.77 9.63
N ALA A 58 9.40 -8.63 9.09
CA ALA A 58 8.74 -8.01 7.94
C ALA A 58 8.80 -8.90 6.70
N MET A 59 9.94 -9.54 6.45
CA MET A 59 10.10 -10.53 5.38
C MET A 59 9.14 -11.71 5.57
N ASP A 60 9.08 -12.29 6.78
CA ASP A 60 8.20 -13.42 7.10
C ASP A 60 6.72 -13.04 6.88
N TYR A 61 6.31 -11.85 7.31
CA TYR A 61 4.95 -11.33 7.10
C TYR A 61 4.64 -11.11 5.61
N ALA A 62 5.55 -10.51 4.86
CA ALA A 62 5.35 -10.26 3.44
C ALA A 62 5.21 -11.58 2.64
N MET A 63 6.04 -12.59 2.95
CA MET A 63 5.91 -13.93 2.36
C MET A 63 4.57 -14.58 2.72
N MET A 64 4.14 -14.48 3.97
CA MET A 64 2.86 -15.02 4.43
C MET A 64 1.69 -14.40 3.66
N VAL A 65 1.70 -13.09 3.46
CA VAL A 65 0.68 -12.40 2.66
C VAL A 65 0.74 -12.82 1.19
N GLY A 66 1.94 -12.87 0.60
CA GLY A 66 2.12 -13.32 -0.78
C GLY A 66 1.52 -14.72 -1.02
N LEU A 67 1.79 -15.67 -0.14
CA LEU A 67 1.22 -17.02 -0.20
C LEU A 67 -0.30 -17.02 -0.03
N ALA A 68 -0.83 -16.23 0.90
CA ALA A 68 -2.28 -16.13 1.14
C ALA A 68 -3.03 -15.44 -0.02
N LEU A 69 -2.33 -14.64 -0.83
CA LEU A 69 -2.81 -14.06 -2.08
C LEU A 69 -2.58 -14.96 -3.30
N ASN A 70 -2.21 -16.23 -3.08
CA ASN A 70 -1.90 -17.19 -4.15
C ASN A 70 -0.81 -16.70 -5.11
N CYS A 71 0.12 -15.88 -4.62
CA CYS A 71 1.24 -15.41 -5.42
C CYS A 71 2.34 -16.46 -5.56
N GLU A 72 3.06 -16.37 -6.65
CA GLU A 72 4.38 -16.97 -6.81
C GLU A 72 5.39 -16.17 -5.98
N ILE A 73 6.28 -16.87 -5.28
CA ILE A 73 7.42 -16.25 -4.58
C ILE A 73 8.68 -16.52 -5.41
N PRO A 74 9.18 -15.54 -6.17
CA PRO A 74 10.40 -15.74 -6.96
C PRO A 74 11.59 -16.11 -6.07
N PRO A 75 12.50 -16.99 -6.54
CA PRO A 75 13.69 -17.39 -5.77
C PRO A 75 14.69 -16.24 -5.59
N PHE A 76 14.56 -15.18 -6.38
CA PHE A 76 15.36 -13.96 -6.31
C PHE A 76 14.47 -12.74 -6.20
N ASN A 77 14.69 -11.94 -5.18
CA ASN A 77 14.07 -10.62 -5.03
C ASN A 77 15.15 -9.60 -4.62
N GLN A 78 14.94 -8.33 -4.93
CA GLN A 78 15.92 -7.29 -4.69
C GLN A 78 15.24 -5.96 -4.35
N PHE A 79 15.80 -5.27 -3.36
CA PHE A 79 15.47 -3.88 -3.09
C PHE A 79 16.12 -2.95 -4.12
N ALA A 80 15.41 -1.90 -4.44
CA ALA A 80 15.84 -0.79 -5.27
C ALA A 80 15.71 0.52 -4.48
N ARG A 81 16.26 1.59 -5.01
CA ARG A 81 16.12 2.94 -4.47
C ARG A 81 15.21 3.75 -5.39
N LYS A 82 14.06 4.17 -4.88
CA LYS A 82 13.12 5.05 -5.55
C LYS A 82 13.41 6.48 -5.13
N SER A 83 13.96 7.31 -6.01
CA SER A 83 14.21 8.72 -5.72
C SER A 83 12.91 9.44 -5.33
N TYR A 84 12.95 10.13 -4.20
CA TYR A 84 11.80 10.81 -3.62
C TYR A 84 12.29 12.01 -2.80
N PHE A 85 12.22 13.20 -3.39
CA PHE A 85 12.73 14.43 -2.78
C PHE A 85 11.60 15.19 -2.11
N TYR A 86 11.24 14.77 -0.90
CA TYR A 86 10.23 15.42 -0.10
C TYR A 86 10.61 15.43 1.39
N PRO A 87 10.11 16.41 2.20
CA PRO A 87 10.56 16.58 3.59
C PRO A 87 10.32 15.39 4.50
N ASP A 88 9.35 14.53 4.21
CA ASP A 88 9.02 13.33 5.00
C ASP A 88 9.95 12.13 4.75
N LEU A 89 10.90 12.28 3.81
CA LEU A 89 11.90 11.26 3.52
C LEU A 89 13.30 11.87 3.41
N PRO A 90 13.99 12.14 4.55
CA PRO A 90 15.24 12.90 4.58
C PRO A 90 16.39 12.31 3.77
N LYS A 91 16.36 10.99 3.54
CA LYS A 91 17.36 10.29 2.69
C LYS A 91 17.31 10.72 1.22
N GLY A 92 16.19 11.30 0.77
CA GLY A 92 15.94 11.62 -0.64
C GLY A 92 15.60 10.40 -1.52
N TYR A 93 15.48 9.22 -0.94
CA TYR A 93 15.04 8.00 -1.63
C TYR A 93 14.29 7.06 -0.66
N GLN A 94 13.38 6.28 -1.20
CA GLN A 94 12.70 5.19 -0.52
C GLN A 94 13.35 3.86 -0.93
N ILE A 95 13.63 2.99 0.04
CA ILE A 95 14.02 1.62 -0.25
C ILE A 95 12.72 0.83 -0.50
N SER A 96 12.58 0.30 -1.72
CA SER A 96 11.38 -0.38 -2.21
C SER A 96 11.78 -1.54 -3.11
N GLN A 97 10.83 -2.28 -3.65
CA GLN A 97 11.07 -3.32 -4.66
C GLN A 97 10.25 -2.97 -5.92
N TYR A 98 10.85 -3.06 -7.10
CA TYR A 98 10.16 -2.80 -8.35
C TYR A 98 10.37 -3.90 -9.39
N GLN A 99 11.62 -4.10 -9.83
CA GLN A 99 11.95 -5.07 -10.88
C GLN A 99 11.90 -6.52 -10.38
N TYR A 100 12.27 -6.72 -9.11
CA TYR A 100 12.34 -8.02 -8.48
C TYR A 100 11.55 -8.03 -7.17
N PRO A 101 10.20 -7.94 -7.25
CA PRO A 101 9.34 -7.92 -6.08
C PRO A 101 9.32 -9.27 -5.37
N LEU A 102 8.91 -9.28 -4.11
CA LEU A 102 8.84 -10.48 -3.29
C LEU A 102 7.84 -11.50 -3.80
N ALA A 103 6.69 -11.04 -4.27
CA ALA A 103 5.57 -11.90 -4.70
C ALA A 103 4.92 -11.35 -5.96
N VAL A 104 4.55 -12.24 -6.89
CA VAL A 104 3.97 -11.88 -8.20
C VAL A 104 2.85 -12.83 -8.60
N ASN A 105 2.05 -12.41 -9.59
CA ASN A 105 1.08 -13.26 -10.30
C ASN A 105 0.06 -13.96 -9.38
N GLY A 106 -0.40 -13.27 -8.34
CA GLY A 106 -1.39 -13.79 -7.42
C GLY A 106 -2.83 -13.50 -7.82
N TYR A 107 -3.74 -13.85 -6.93
CA TYR A 107 -5.15 -13.49 -7.05
C TYR A 107 -5.87 -13.57 -5.70
N ILE A 108 -7.03 -12.92 -5.65
CA ILE A 108 -7.99 -13.03 -4.56
C ILE A 108 -9.39 -13.24 -5.15
N ASP A 109 -10.12 -14.22 -4.63
CA ASP A 109 -11.51 -14.43 -5.00
C ASP A 109 -12.41 -13.57 -4.12
N ILE A 110 -13.21 -12.70 -4.75
CA ILE A 110 -14.22 -11.88 -4.09
C ILE A 110 -15.60 -12.49 -4.32
N VAL A 111 -16.52 -12.21 -3.40
CA VAL A 111 -17.93 -12.59 -3.52
C VAL A 111 -18.76 -11.33 -3.36
N LEU A 112 -19.61 -11.04 -4.33
CA LEU A 112 -20.53 -9.91 -4.33
C LEU A 112 -21.80 -10.22 -3.52
N GLU A 113 -22.56 -9.21 -3.17
CA GLU A 113 -23.82 -9.39 -2.38
C GLU A 113 -24.84 -10.29 -3.07
N ASN A 114 -24.85 -10.32 -4.39
CA ASN A 114 -25.69 -11.22 -5.20
C ASN A 114 -25.21 -12.67 -5.25
N GLY A 115 -24.12 -13.00 -4.54
CA GLY A 115 -23.49 -14.33 -4.53
C GLY A 115 -22.54 -14.63 -5.71
N THR A 116 -22.37 -13.71 -6.64
CA THR A 116 -21.43 -13.88 -7.76
C THR A 116 -20.00 -13.87 -7.24
N SER A 117 -19.20 -14.88 -7.60
CA SER A 117 -17.77 -14.91 -7.33
C SER A 117 -16.97 -14.38 -8.51
N LYS A 118 -15.92 -13.63 -8.21
CA LYS A 118 -15.00 -13.11 -9.22
C LYS A 118 -13.55 -13.18 -8.72
N LYS A 119 -12.66 -13.57 -9.60
CA LYS A 119 -11.22 -13.57 -9.34
C LYS A 119 -10.64 -12.22 -9.76
N ILE A 120 -9.96 -11.56 -8.82
CA ILE A 120 -9.18 -10.34 -9.08
C ILE A 120 -7.72 -10.72 -8.99
N ARG A 121 -6.97 -10.52 -10.06
CA ARG A 121 -5.54 -10.81 -10.10
C ARG A 121 -4.75 -9.78 -9.28
N VAL A 122 -3.71 -10.26 -8.63
CA VAL A 122 -2.72 -9.44 -7.93
C VAL A 122 -1.44 -9.47 -8.76
N ARG A 123 -1.04 -8.30 -9.25
CA ARG A 123 0.17 -8.17 -10.08
C ARG A 123 1.42 -8.49 -9.26
N ARG A 124 1.51 -7.88 -8.07
CA ARG A 124 2.63 -8.06 -7.15
C ARG A 124 2.26 -7.66 -5.73
N ALA A 125 3.01 -8.20 -4.78
CA ALA A 125 3.15 -7.65 -3.45
C ALA A 125 4.64 -7.45 -3.17
N HIS A 126 5.01 -6.25 -2.72
CA HIS A 126 6.40 -5.90 -2.51
C HIS A 126 6.59 -5.09 -1.23
N MET A 127 7.79 -5.22 -0.67
CA MET A 127 8.16 -4.55 0.57
C MET A 127 8.78 -3.19 0.30
N GLU A 128 8.47 -2.23 1.17
CA GLU A 128 9.09 -0.93 1.20
C GLU A 128 9.09 -0.35 2.63
N GLU A 129 9.72 0.78 2.82
CA GLU A 129 9.64 1.55 4.07
C GLU A 129 8.62 2.69 3.93
N ASP A 130 7.88 2.99 4.99
CA ASP A 130 6.96 4.14 4.99
C ASP A 130 7.73 5.45 5.17
N THR A 131 7.12 6.55 4.78
CA THR A 131 7.64 7.92 4.95
C THR A 131 7.20 8.51 6.29
N GLY A 132 7.78 9.63 6.69
CA GLY A 132 7.31 10.42 7.81
C GLY A 132 5.88 10.96 7.59
N LYS A 133 5.35 11.63 8.58
CA LYS A 133 4.04 12.28 8.54
C LYS A 133 4.23 13.79 8.40
N LEU A 134 3.53 14.39 7.45
CA LEU A 134 3.43 15.84 7.29
C LEU A 134 2.10 16.35 7.81
N THR A 135 2.16 17.44 8.56
CA THR A 135 0.97 18.18 8.99
C THR A 135 1.09 19.61 8.47
N HIS A 136 0.25 19.96 7.49
CA HIS A 136 0.21 21.29 6.92
C HIS A 136 -0.50 22.26 7.87
N MET A 137 0.16 23.34 8.18
CA MET A 137 -0.38 24.41 9.02
C MET A 137 -1.01 25.49 8.16
N GLY A 138 -2.01 26.18 8.69
CA GLY A 138 -2.72 27.22 7.93
C GLY A 138 -1.89 28.48 7.58
N ASP A 139 -0.68 28.59 8.12
CA ASP A 139 0.27 29.70 7.91
C ASP A 139 1.27 29.44 6.77
N GLY A 140 1.11 28.33 6.02
CA GLY A 140 2.03 27.92 4.95
C GLY A 140 3.25 27.12 5.43
N SER A 141 3.40 26.88 6.73
CA SER A 141 4.41 25.96 7.27
C SER A 141 3.90 24.51 7.31
N SER A 142 4.82 23.56 7.49
CA SER A 142 4.49 22.15 7.68
C SER A 142 5.33 21.58 8.81
N LEU A 143 4.70 20.82 9.68
CA LEU A 143 5.37 20.04 10.73
C LEU A 143 5.69 18.66 10.19
N VAL A 144 6.87 18.13 10.53
CA VAL A 144 7.34 16.81 10.11
C VAL A 144 7.52 15.93 11.33
N ASP A 145 6.90 14.76 11.31
CA ASP A 145 7.06 13.71 12.30
C ASP A 145 7.65 12.47 11.65
N PHE A 146 8.84 12.06 12.07
CA PHE A 146 9.57 10.91 11.54
C PHE A 146 9.30 9.60 12.31
N ASN A 147 8.37 9.56 13.25
CA ASN A 147 8.03 8.33 13.96
C ASN A 147 7.66 7.19 12.99
N ARG A 148 6.91 7.52 11.94
CA ARG A 148 6.51 6.55 10.91
C ARG A 148 7.62 6.26 9.89
N ALA A 149 8.56 7.16 9.68
CA ALA A 149 9.64 6.96 8.71
C ALA A 149 10.41 5.67 8.98
N GLY A 150 10.48 4.79 7.99
CA GLY A 150 11.13 3.49 8.09
C GLY A 150 10.25 2.36 8.65
N VAL A 151 8.97 2.60 8.96
CA VAL A 151 8.03 1.53 9.33
C VAL A 151 7.88 0.56 8.17
N PRO A 152 7.92 -0.78 8.42
CA PRO A 152 7.76 -1.77 7.36
C PRO A 152 6.41 -1.66 6.68
N LEU A 153 6.40 -1.51 5.36
CA LEU A 153 5.23 -1.36 4.53
C LEU A 153 5.18 -2.46 3.47
N LEU A 154 4.01 -3.03 3.25
CA LEU A 154 3.72 -3.94 2.15
C LEU A 154 2.78 -3.25 1.18
N GLU A 155 3.22 -3.07 -0.07
CA GLU A 155 2.37 -2.59 -1.15
C GLU A 155 1.84 -3.76 -1.96
N ILE A 156 0.52 -3.83 -2.13
CA ILE A 156 -0.19 -4.87 -2.88
C ILE A 156 -0.87 -4.20 -4.06
N VAL A 157 -0.48 -4.57 -5.28
CA VAL A 157 -0.97 -3.98 -6.52
C VAL A 157 -1.86 -4.97 -7.25
N SER A 158 -3.11 -4.62 -7.47
CA SER A 158 -4.01 -5.44 -8.30
C SER A 158 -3.77 -5.24 -9.79
N GLU A 159 -4.21 -6.20 -10.61
CA GLU A 159 -4.48 -5.95 -12.02
C GLU A 159 -5.77 -5.13 -12.17
N PRO A 160 -6.00 -4.47 -13.33
CA PRO A 160 -7.22 -3.68 -13.58
C PRO A 160 -8.43 -4.57 -13.92
N ASP A 161 -8.69 -5.53 -13.05
CA ASP A 161 -9.77 -6.52 -13.20
C ASP A 161 -11.08 -6.11 -12.50
N ILE A 162 -11.09 -4.97 -11.85
CA ILE A 162 -12.24 -4.44 -11.10
C ILE A 162 -13.04 -3.54 -12.03
N PHE A 163 -14.36 -3.78 -12.14
CA PHE A 163 -15.22 -3.12 -13.11
C PHE A 163 -16.39 -2.35 -12.50
N SER A 164 -16.46 -2.30 -11.17
CA SER A 164 -17.43 -1.49 -10.45
C SER A 164 -16.89 -1.11 -9.06
N SER A 165 -17.50 -0.11 -8.46
CA SER A 165 -17.22 0.28 -7.07
C SER A 165 -17.61 -0.82 -6.07
N GLU A 166 -18.65 -1.62 -6.34
CA GLU A 166 -19.05 -2.79 -5.56
C GLU A 166 -17.95 -3.87 -5.56
N GLU A 167 -17.37 -4.16 -6.71
CA GLU A 167 -16.23 -5.09 -6.81
C GLU A 167 -15.00 -4.57 -6.06
N ALA A 168 -14.73 -3.26 -6.15
CA ALA A 168 -13.64 -2.61 -5.40
C ALA A 168 -13.87 -2.71 -3.88
N GLU A 169 -15.11 -2.50 -3.43
CA GLU A 169 -15.47 -2.66 -2.02
C GLU A 169 -15.27 -4.10 -1.54
N ALA A 170 -15.76 -5.07 -2.30
CA ALA A 170 -15.62 -6.49 -1.97
C ALA A 170 -14.14 -6.90 -1.88
N TYR A 171 -13.31 -6.45 -2.83
CA TYR A 171 -11.86 -6.68 -2.82
C TYR A 171 -11.20 -6.06 -1.58
N ALA A 172 -11.48 -4.80 -1.30
CA ALA A 172 -10.89 -4.08 -0.18
C ALA A 172 -11.28 -4.71 1.18
N ARG A 173 -12.54 -5.10 1.35
CA ARG A 173 -13.03 -5.80 2.55
C ARG A 173 -12.36 -7.15 2.72
N LYS A 174 -12.26 -7.93 1.65
CA LYS A 174 -11.62 -9.25 1.65
C LYS A 174 -10.15 -9.15 2.01
N LEU A 175 -9.41 -8.25 1.36
CA LEU A 175 -7.98 -8.05 1.61
C LEU A 175 -7.72 -7.55 3.03
N ARG A 176 -8.49 -6.57 3.51
CA ARG A 176 -8.41 -6.10 4.90
C ARG A 176 -8.65 -7.24 5.90
N THR A 177 -9.64 -8.08 5.65
CA THR A 177 -9.94 -9.22 6.51
C THR A 177 -8.79 -10.24 6.50
N LEU A 178 -8.22 -10.53 5.33
CA LEU A 178 -7.09 -11.42 5.18
C LEU A 178 -5.87 -10.93 5.97
N LEU A 179 -5.49 -9.67 5.82
CA LEU A 179 -4.35 -9.07 6.53
C LEU A 179 -4.52 -9.12 8.05
N ARG A 180 -5.75 -8.87 8.54
CA ARG A 180 -6.09 -8.99 9.96
C ARG A 180 -6.02 -10.42 10.47
N TYR A 181 -6.57 -11.36 9.69
CA TYR A 181 -6.59 -12.78 10.06
C TYR A 181 -5.18 -13.38 10.14
N LEU A 182 -4.29 -12.94 9.26
CA LEU A 182 -2.87 -13.31 9.29
C LEU A 182 -2.08 -12.64 10.42
N GLY A 183 -2.65 -11.66 11.11
CA GLY A 183 -1.95 -10.89 12.15
C GLY A 183 -0.85 -9.97 11.60
N VAL A 184 -0.93 -9.59 10.34
CA VAL A 184 0.07 -8.74 9.68
C VAL A 184 -0.26 -7.26 9.81
N ASN A 185 -1.55 -6.90 9.83
CA ASN A 185 -2.02 -5.52 9.94
C ASN A 185 -3.35 -5.49 10.71
N HIS A 186 -3.57 -4.47 11.53
CA HIS A 186 -4.84 -4.32 12.28
C HIS A 186 -6.03 -3.88 11.40
N GLY A 187 -5.78 -3.40 10.20
CA GLY A 187 -6.80 -2.95 9.26
C GLY A 187 -7.46 -1.63 9.67
N ASP A 188 -6.80 -0.82 10.47
CA ASP A 188 -7.31 0.49 10.87
C ASP A 188 -6.93 1.55 9.84
N MET A 189 -7.89 1.90 8.99
CA MET A 189 -7.71 2.92 7.95
C MET A 189 -7.70 4.33 8.53
N SER A 190 -8.36 4.56 9.69
CA SER A 190 -8.43 5.89 10.31
C SER A 190 -7.08 6.33 10.86
N LYS A 191 -6.24 5.38 11.29
CA LYS A 191 -4.85 5.60 11.70
C LYS A 191 -3.86 5.67 10.52
N GLY A 192 -4.32 5.40 9.29
CA GLY A 192 -3.49 5.38 8.09
C GLY A 192 -2.57 4.15 7.96
N ILE A 193 -2.71 3.14 8.84
CA ILE A 193 -1.91 1.90 8.78
C ILE A 193 -2.36 0.94 7.68
N LEU A 194 -3.53 1.18 7.09
CA LEU A 194 -4.01 0.56 5.87
C LEU A 194 -4.59 1.65 4.98
N ARG A 195 -4.01 1.83 3.79
CA ARG A 195 -4.39 2.87 2.83
C ARG A 195 -4.71 2.24 1.48
N PHE A 196 -5.69 2.81 0.78
CA PHE A 196 -6.04 2.43 -0.58
C PHE A 196 -5.81 3.61 -1.52
N GLU A 197 -5.28 3.32 -2.69
CA GLU A 197 -5.21 4.23 -3.82
C GLU A 197 -5.95 3.59 -4.99
N ALA A 198 -6.80 4.36 -5.67
CA ALA A 198 -7.61 3.87 -6.77
C ALA A 198 -7.14 4.48 -8.09
N ASN A 199 -6.80 3.63 -9.03
CA ASN A 199 -6.53 3.98 -10.42
C ASN A 199 -7.81 3.70 -11.22
N VAL A 200 -8.49 4.74 -11.67
CA VAL A 200 -9.78 4.64 -12.37
C VAL A 200 -9.64 5.06 -13.82
N SER A 201 -10.18 4.29 -14.72
CA SER A 201 -10.28 4.58 -16.15
C SER A 201 -11.61 4.09 -16.68
N VAL A 202 -11.94 4.49 -17.90
CA VAL A 202 -13.08 3.98 -18.65
C VAL A 202 -12.61 3.43 -20.00
N MET A 203 -13.35 2.47 -20.54
CA MET A 203 -13.08 1.86 -21.83
C MET A 203 -14.38 1.75 -22.60
N HIS A 204 -14.42 2.28 -23.81
CA HIS A 204 -15.55 2.07 -24.71
C HIS A 204 -15.54 0.64 -25.26
N LYS A 205 -16.70 0.07 -25.61
CA LYS A 205 -16.80 -1.29 -26.17
C LYS A 205 -15.96 -1.50 -27.42
N ASP A 206 -15.70 -0.44 -28.19
CA ASP A 206 -14.93 -0.47 -29.43
C ASP A 206 -13.42 -0.18 -29.21
N ASP A 207 -13.01 0.15 -27.97
CA ASP A 207 -11.60 0.38 -27.64
C ASP A 207 -10.86 -0.96 -27.54
N THR A 208 -9.61 -0.98 -28.01
CA THR A 208 -8.70 -2.13 -27.88
C THR A 208 -7.71 -1.97 -26.74
N GLU A 209 -7.60 -0.74 -26.18
CA GLU A 209 -6.68 -0.38 -25.11
C GLU A 209 -7.40 0.44 -24.05
N TYR A 210 -6.87 0.42 -22.82
CA TYR A 210 -7.38 1.24 -21.72
C TYR A 210 -7.09 2.71 -22.02
N ARG A 211 -8.04 3.58 -21.69
CA ARG A 211 -7.85 5.03 -21.76
C ARG A 211 -7.03 5.55 -20.59
N THR A 212 -6.68 6.83 -20.63
CA THR A 212 -5.96 7.52 -19.56
C THR A 212 -6.69 7.30 -18.23
N ARG A 213 -5.91 6.94 -17.21
CA ARG A 213 -6.42 6.74 -15.86
C ARG A 213 -6.26 8.00 -15.01
N THR A 214 -7.14 8.18 -14.06
CA THR A 214 -6.97 9.06 -12.91
C THR A 214 -6.47 8.24 -11.72
N GLU A 215 -5.68 8.86 -10.85
CA GLU A 215 -5.20 8.24 -9.62
C GLU A 215 -5.75 9.03 -8.43
N ILE A 216 -6.47 8.33 -7.54
CA ILE A 216 -7.06 8.93 -6.35
C ILE A 216 -6.31 8.39 -5.14
N LYS A 217 -5.63 9.30 -4.44
CA LYS A 217 -4.76 8.99 -3.30
C LYS A 217 -5.42 9.29 -1.96
N ASN A 218 -4.78 8.78 -0.90
CA ASN A 218 -5.14 9.10 0.50
C ASN A 218 -6.57 8.74 0.89
N LEU A 219 -7.08 7.62 0.40
CA LEU A 219 -8.40 7.12 0.76
C LEU A 219 -8.36 6.44 2.12
N ASN A 220 -8.92 7.08 3.13
CA ASN A 220 -8.86 6.68 4.55
C ASN A 220 -10.05 5.84 5.01
N SER A 221 -10.94 5.43 4.11
CA SER A 221 -12.02 4.49 4.37
C SER A 221 -12.48 3.80 3.09
N ILE A 222 -13.00 2.58 3.22
CA ILE A 222 -13.60 1.86 2.08
C ILE A 222 -14.77 2.66 1.49
N ARG A 223 -15.57 3.31 2.35
CA ARG A 223 -16.68 4.16 1.89
C ARG A 223 -16.20 5.36 1.06
N SER A 224 -15.10 5.99 1.45
CA SER A 224 -14.50 7.09 0.66
C SER A 224 -13.99 6.58 -0.68
N MET A 225 -13.38 5.40 -0.71
CA MET A 225 -12.90 4.77 -1.92
C MET A 225 -14.06 4.48 -2.90
N VAL A 226 -15.13 3.87 -2.44
CA VAL A 226 -16.34 3.60 -3.25
C VAL A 226 -16.87 4.89 -3.87
N ARG A 227 -17.07 5.93 -3.04
CA ARG A 227 -17.59 7.23 -3.52
C ARG A 227 -16.64 7.91 -4.51
N ALA A 228 -15.34 7.78 -4.31
CA ALA A 228 -14.35 8.35 -5.22
C ALA A 228 -14.38 7.65 -6.58
N ILE A 229 -14.49 6.33 -6.61
CA ILE A 229 -14.64 5.56 -7.85
C ILE A 229 -15.93 5.94 -8.56
N ASP A 230 -17.06 6.00 -7.85
CA ASP A 230 -18.37 6.38 -8.44
C ASP A 230 -18.35 7.81 -9.01
N TYR A 231 -17.57 8.71 -8.42
CA TYR A 231 -17.45 10.09 -8.88
C TYR A 231 -16.62 10.23 -10.16
N GLU A 232 -15.57 9.39 -10.31
CA GLU A 232 -14.66 9.42 -11.46
C GLU A 232 -15.25 8.75 -12.70
N VAL A 233 -16.28 7.92 -12.57
CA VAL A 233 -16.96 7.21 -13.65
C VAL A 233 -18.18 7.99 -14.15
#